data_2ce16bb5733d1fe4675e85e3cbe43c2f
#
_entry.id   2ce16bb5733d1fe4675e85e3cbe43c2f
#
_cell.length_a   1.000
_cell.length_b   1.000
_cell.length_c   1.000
_cell.angle_alpha   90.00
_cell.angle_beta   90.00
_cell.angle_gamma   90.00
#
_symmetry.space_group_name_H-M   'P 1'
#
loop_
_entity.id
_entity.type
_entity.pdbx_description
1 polymer ?
#
loop_
_entity_poly.entity_id
_entity_poly.type
_entity_poly.pdbx_seq_one_letter_code
_entity_poly.pdbx_strand_id
1 'polypeptide(L)'
;MKGEYNVTLNTKNNVIKYTISISRQITIVCGKSGIGKTLLHDMVAEYCKMEGRGAVEISSGSDKVSIEPFDGSVALLREVENGKKFKDGTTKLKWLEKPSQKIFIIDEDLIITKGINFADAIRYTDAYYIIFTRDLRLHKYMYNSVWDIITLEDVGIVGIDNRAVRAYNEFNGYVKGYSEVIHEDYATGREICELALCEKIKTSYGNLNLVSHIKKNYKNTSILVIADGANFSNIMERLKKVSKRKQLLIYLILPESTEYVLLHNAIFSESRNVSEYLLDPVSKYNTENWITYEKMYEQVIIEESSKIDEINNYEKVEGLETYKTESFIDTYRAILTRIDGIKSSYNVKYSLYKIENGKLMVGDLHSSKINELDKENEK
;
A
#
# COMPACT_ATOMS: atom_id res chain seq x y z
N MET A 1 -15.05 7.99 -9.04
CA MET A 1 -15.61 7.17 -7.95
C MET A 1 -14.99 7.63 -6.64
N LYS A 2 -15.73 7.59 -5.53
CA LYS A 2 -15.26 8.10 -4.23
C LYS A 2 -15.68 7.12 -3.13
N GLY A 3 -14.80 6.89 -2.18
CA GLY A 3 -15.08 6.13 -0.98
C GLY A 3 -14.72 4.63 -1.05
N GLU A 4 -15.12 3.94 -0.02
CA GLU A 4 -14.94 2.49 0.12
C GLU A 4 -16.10 1.74 -0.51
N TYR A 5 -15.80 0.63 -1.16
CA TYR A 5 -16.78 -0.28 -1.73
C TYR A 5 -16.61 -1.67 -1.16
N ASN A 6 -17.73 -2.29 -0.79
CA ASN A 6 -17.77 -3.68 -0.35
C ASN A 6 -18.28 -4.55 -1.51
N VAL A 7 -17.37 -5.10 -2.27
CA VAL A 7 -17.68 -6.03 -3.35
C VAL A 7 -18.07 -7.36 -2.74
N THR A 8 -19.33 -7.76 -2.91
CA THR A 8 -19.84 -9.06 -2.52
C THR A 8 -20.31 -9.83 -3.73
N LEU A 9 -19.89 -11.08 -3.83
CA LEU A 9 -20.36 -12.03 -4.82
C LEU A 9 -20.92 -13.24 -4.08
N ASN A 10 -22.09 -13.69 -4.49
CA ASN A 10 -22.77 -14.79 -3.82
C ASN A 10 -23.49 -15.67 -4.84
N THR A 11 -23.46 -16.97 -4.66
CA THR A 11 -24.39 -17.83 -5.36
C THR A 11 -25.75 -17.82 -4.69
N LYS A 12 -26.85 -17.85 -5.46
CA LYS A 12 -28.23 -17.81 -4.92
C LYS A 12 -28.53 -18.89 -3.89
N ASN A 13 -27.79 -20.00 -3.91
CA ASN A 13 -27.89 -21.05 -2.90
C ASN A 13 -26.97 -20.83 -1.69
N ASN A 14 -26.27 -19.70 -1.62
CA ASN A 14 -25.32 -19.32 -0.55
C ASN A 14 -24.18 -20.32 -0.29
N VAL A 15 -23.82 -21.15 -1.29
CA VAL A 15 -22.72 -22.11 -1.15
C VAL A 15 -21.36 -21.45 -1.37
N ILE A 16 -21.29 -20.46 -2.24
CA ILE A 16 -20.06 -19.74 -2.53
C ILE A 16 -20.29 -18.26 -2.30
N LYS A 17 -19.44 -17.65 -1.49
CA LYS A 17 -19.46 -16.23 -1.18
C LYS A 17 -18.07 -15.63 -1.22
N TYR A 18 -17.97 -14.41 -1.74
CA TYR A 18 -16.78 -13.56 -1.68
C TYR A 18 -17.12 -12.21 -1.08
N THR A 19 -16.23 -11.69 -0.25
CA THR A 19 -16.34 -10.34 0.30
C THR A 19 -14.98 -9.66 0.20
N ILE A 20 -14.92 -8.57 -0.58
CA ILE A 20 -13.69 -7.79 -0.81
C ILE A 20 -14.00 -6.32 -0.54
N SER A 21 -13.40 -5.76 0.50
CA SER A 21 -13.46 -4.32 0.75
C SER A 21 -12.31 -3.64 -0.02
N ILE A 22 -12.66 -2.64 -0.81
CA ILE A 22 -11.71 -1.84 -1.59
C ILE A 22 -11.87 -0.37 -1.23
N SER A 23 -10.76 0.28 -0.96
CA SER A 23 -10.73 1.69 -0.59
C SER A 23 -9.89 2.54 -1.54
N ARG A 24 -9.10 1.92 -2.40
CA ARG A 24 -8.20 2.60 -3.33
C ARG A 24 -8.41 2.11 -4.74
N GLN A 25 -8.03 2.95 -5.69
CA GLN A 25 -8.23 2.69 -7.12
C GLN A 25 -7.71 1.33 -7.59
N ILE A 26 -6.57 0.89 -7.05
CA ILE A 26 -5.95 -0.38 -7.42
C ILE A 26 -5.81 -1.24 -6.18
N THR A 27 -6.45 -2.41 -6.18
CA THR A 27 -6.31 -3.45 -5.16
C THR A 27 -5.71 -4.69 -5.81
N ILE A 28 -4.63 -5.22 -5.24
CA ILE A 28 -3.98 -6.43 -5.75
C ILE A 28 -4.33 -7.61 -4.86
N VAL A 29 -5.00 -8.60 -5.43
CA VAL A 29 -5.29 -9.88 -4.77
C VAL A 29 -4.19 -10.86 -5.12
N CYS A 30 -3.27 -11.07 -4.18
CA CYS A 30 -2.18 -12.03 -4.35
C CYS A 30 -2.52 -13.37 -3.69
N GLY A 31 -1.90 -14.45 -4.17
CA GLY A 31 -2.03 -15.74 -3.54
C GLY A 31 -1.74 -16.90 -4.49
N LYS A 32 -1.50 -18.06 -3.90
CA LYS A 32 -1.23 -19.30 -4.63
C LYS A 32 -2.43 -19.75 -5.48
N SER A 33 -2.23 -20.75 -6.32
CA SER A 33 -3.32 -21.45 -7.00
C SER A 33 -4.28 -22.06 -5.97
N GLY A 34 -5.57 -22.05 -6.27
CA GLY A 34 -6.58 -22.67 -5.43
C GLY A 34 -7.29 -21.77 -4.41
N ILE A 35 -6.88 -20.52 -4.25
CA ILE A 35 -7.57 -19.57 -3.32
C ILE A 35 -8.86 -18.94 -3.92
N GLY A 36 -9.36 -19.44 -5.05
CA GLY A 36 -10.64 -19.00 -5.62
C GLY A 36 -10.59 -17.79 -6.54
N LYS A 37 -9.41 -17.25 -6.93
CA LYS A 37 -9.30 -16.07 -7.81
C LYS A 37 -10.01 -16.24 -9.15
N THR A 38 -9.72 -17.32 -9.87
CA THR A 38 -10.34 -17.62 -11.16
C THR A 38 -11.84 -17.86 -11.02
N LEU A 39 -12.27 -18.57 -9.98
CA LEU A 39 -13.69 -18.79 -9.70
C LEU A 39 -14.43 -17.44 -9.49
N LEU A 40 -13.83 -16.50 -8.77
CA LEU A 40 -14.41 -15.17 -8.58
C LEU A 40 -14.54 -14.43 -9.92
N HIS A 41 -13.49 -14.45 -10.75
CA HIS A 41 -13.53 -13.84 -12.09
C HIS A 41 -14.64 -14.46 -12.95
N ASP A 42 -14.75 -15.78 -12.96
CA ASP A 42 -15.78 -16.50 -13.73
C ASP A 42 -17.20 -16.20 -13.25
N MET A 43 -17.41 -16.06 -11.95
CA MET A 43 -18.69 -15.64 -11.37
C MET A 43 -19.09 -14.23 -11.86
N VAL A 44 -18.15 -13.28 -11.92
CA VAL A 44 -18.42 -11.95 -12.47
C VAL A 44 -18.76 -12.02 -13.95
N ALA A 45 -18.01 -12.79 -14.72
CA ALA A 45 -18.26 -12.96 -16.14
C ALA A 45 -19.64 -13.61 -16.42
N GLU A 46 -20.03 -14.61 -15.63
CA GLU A 46 -21.35 -15.23 -15.71
C GLU A 46 -22.46 -14.22 -15.40
N TYR A 47 -22.32 -13.48 -14.29
CA TYR A 47 -23.30 -12.45 -13.91
C TYR A 47 -23.53 -11.43 -15.02
N CYS A 48 -22.45 -10.89 -15.61
CA CYS A 48 -22.54 -9.92 -16.68
C CYS A 48 -23.17 -10.53 -17.94
N LYS A 49 -22.78 -11.75 -18.32
CA LYS A 49 -23.36 -12.47 -19.48
C LYS A 49 -24.86 -12.75 -19.31
N MET A 50 -25.30 -13.06 -18.11
CA MET A 50 -26.70 -13.36 -17.80
C MET A 50 -27.50 -12.12 -17.40
N GLU A 51 -26.92 -10.92 -17.47
CA GLU A 51 -27.56 -9.66 -17.06
C GLU A 51 -28.19 -9.74 -15.67
N GLY A 52 -27.52 -10.38 -14.70
CA GLY A 52 -27.98 -10.59 -13.34
C GLY A 52 -29.09 -11.65 -13.15
N ARG A 53 -29.54 -12.30 -14.23
CA ARG A 53 -30.60 -13.35 -14.18
C ARG A 53 -30.09 -14.74 -13.86
N GLY A 54 -28.77 -14.94 -13.78
CA GLY A 54 -28.12 -16.21 -13.48
C GLY A 54 -28.19 -16.67 -12.03
N ALA A 55 -27.30 -17.59 -11.69
CA ALA A 55 -27.17 -18.16 -10.34
C ALA A 55 -26.30 -17.29 -9.40
N VAL A 56 -25.68 -16.24 -9.90
CA VAL A 56 -24.78 -15.34 -9.17
C VAL A 56 -25.47 -14.02 -8.88
N GLU A 57 -25.26 -13.51 -7.67
CA GLU A 57 -25.62 -12.18 -7.24
C GLU A 57 -24.35 -11.38 -6.93
N ILE A 58 -24.31 -10.13 -7.40
CA ILE A 58 -23.16 -9.23 -7.19
C ILE A 58 -23.66 -7.90 -6.68
N SER A 59 -22.94 -7.35 -5.70
CA SER A 59 -23.16 -5.99 -5.19
C SER A 59 -21.84 -5.30 -4.95
N SER A 60 -21.78 -4.02 -5.26
CA SER A 60 -20.67 -3.13 -4.89
C SER A 60 -20.97 -2.33 -3.60
N GLY A 61 -22.15 -2.53 -3.00
CA GLY A 61 -22.66 -1.65 -1.95
C GLY A 61 -23.21 -0.32 -2.48
N SER A 62 -23.27 -0.13 -3.81
CA SER A 62 -23.80 1.08 -4.47
C SER A 62 -24.44 0.74 -5.80
N ASP A 63 -25.70 1.15 -5.99
CA ASP A 63 -26.44 0.94 -7.24
C ASP A 63 -25.84 1.72 -8.44
N LYS A 64 -24.97 2.67 -8.17
CA LYS A 64 -24.33 3.51 -9.21
C LYS A 64 -23.02 2.91 -9.75
N VAL A 65 -22.53 1.82 -9.17
CA VAL A 65 -21.22 1.26 -9.49
C VAL A 65 -21.38 -0.16 -9.97
N SER A 66 -21.08 -0.39 -11.25
CA SER A 66 -21.08 -1.74 -11.83
C SER A 66 -19.78 -2.48 -11.54
N ILE A 67 -19.88 -3.81 -11.47
CA ILE A 67 -18.72 -4.71 -11.36
C ILE A 67 -18.65 -5.51 -12.64
N GLU A 68 -17.51 -5.46 -13.34
CA GLU A 68 -17.34 -6.05 -14.67
C GLU A 68 -15.99 -6.81 -14.75
N PRO A 69 -15.93 -7.91 -15.52
CA PRO A 69 -14.65 -8.51 -15.86
C PRO A 69 -13.89 -7.58 -16.83
N PHE A 70 -12.60 -7.47 -16.66
CA PHE A 70 -11.74 -6.76 -17.60
C PHE A 70 -11.13 -7.77 -18.57
N ASP A 71 -11.59 -7.77 -19.81
CA ASP A 71 -11.14 -8.71 -20.86
C ASP A 71 -10.01 -8.17 -21.75
N GLY A 72 -9.56 -6.93 -21.48
CA GLY A 72 -8.53 -6.26 -22.28
C GLY A 72 -9.04 -5.70 -23.60
N SER A 73 -10.28 -6.00 -24.03
CA SER A 73 -10.90 -5.44 -25.24
C SER A 73 -11.58 -4.10 -24.96
N VAL A 74 -11.87 -3.82 -23.69
CA VAL A 74 -12.50 -2.59 -23.26
C VAL A 74 -11.52 -1.44 -23.43
N ALA A 75 -11.44 -1.01 -24.68
CA ALA A 75 -11.10 0.36 -25.08
C ALA A 75 -9.69 0.87 -24.75
N LEU A 76 -8.69 0.00 -24.59
CA LEU A 76 -7.31 0.44 -24.67
C LEU A 76 -6.90 0.60 -26.13
N LEU A 77 -7.00 1.81 -26.65
CA LEU A 77 -6.41 2.13 -27.94
C LEU A 77 -4.91 2.28 -27.81
N ARG A 78 -4.24 1.69 -28.78
CA ARG A 78 -2.87 2.10 -29.12
C ARG A 78 -2.98 3.40 -29.92
N GLU A 79 -3.06 4.53 -29.27
CA GLU A 79 -2.84 5.79 -29.94
C GLU A 79 -1.38 6.16 -29.84
N VAL A 80 -0.80 6.39 -30.98
CA VAL A 80 0.43 7.17 -31.12
C VAL A 80 0.01 8.64 -30.97
N GLU A 81 -0.15 9.11 -29.73
CA GLU A 81 -0.41 10.51 -29.51
C GLU A 81 0.82 11.31 -29.96
N ASN A 82 0.75 11.83 -31.19
CA ASN A 82 1.73 12.77 -31.76
C ASN A 82 3.21 12.37 -31.58
N GLY A 83 3.54 11.10 -31.72
CA GLY A 83 4.92 10.62 -31.62
C GLY A 83 5.52 10.61 -30.20
N LYS A 84 4.73 10.89 -29.15
CA LYS A 84 5.21 10.80 -27.77
C LYS A 84 5.29 9.34 -27.34
N LYS A 85 6.53 8.87 -27.23
CA LYS A 85 6.86 7.59 -26.61
C LYS A 85 7.30 7.82 -25.16
N PHE A 86 7.09 6.83 -24.30
CA PHE A 86 7.77 6.82 -23.01
C PHE A 86 9.29 6.75 -23.21
N LYS A 87 10.06 7.09 -22.16
CA LYS A 87 11.54 7.01 -22.19
C LYS A 87 12.06 5.62 -22.54
N ASP A 88 11.29 4.58 -22.31
CA ASP A 88 11.58 3.19 -22.65
C ASP A 88 11.17 2.81 -24.10
N GLY A 89 10.69 3.75 -24.89
CA GLY A 89 10.27 3.54 -26.28
C GLY A 89 8.87 2.97 -26.47
N THR A 90 8.13 2.69 -25.38
CA THR A 90 6.76 2.17 -25.48
C THR A 90 5.77 3.27 -25.86
N THR A 91 4.64 2.88 -26.44
CA THR A 91 3.58 3.80 -26.89
C THR A 91 2.60 4.04 -25.75
N LYS A 92 2.19 5.30 -25.53
CA LYS A 92 1.10 5.62 -24.60
C LYS A 92 -0.18 4.94 -25.01
N LEU A 93 -0.84 4.30 -24.03
CA LEU A 93 -2.20 3.82 -24.20
C LEU A 93 -3.19 4.95 -23.85
N LYS A 94 -4.28 5.03 -24.62
CA LYS A 94 -5.36 5.96 -24.37
C LYS A 94 -6.69 5.22 -24.39
N TRP A 95 -7.55 5.55 -23.45
CA TRP A 95 -8.90 5.01 -23.44
C TRP A 95 -9.71 5.59 -24.60
N LEU A 96 -10.45 4.74 -25.34
CA LEU A 96 -11.47 5.18 -26.31
C LEU A 96 -12.58 5.92 -25.58
N GLU A 97 -13.12 5.25 -24.58
CA GLU A 97 -14.09 5.79 -23.66
C GLU A 97 -13.52 5.61 -22.23
N LYS A 98 -13.27 6.71 -21.56
CA LYS A 98 -12.66 6.70 -20.24
C LYS A 98 -13.59 6.01 -19.24
N PRO A 99 -13.22 4.86 -18.65
CA PRO A 99 -14.10 4.17 -17.73
C PRO A 99 -14.38 5.02 -16.49
N SER A 100 -15.64 5.02 -16.07
CA SER A 100 -16.08 5.69 -14.84
C SER A 100 -17.13 4.85 -14.13
N GLN A 101 -17.21 4.99 -12.81
CA GLN A 101 -18.20 4.30 -11.97
C GLN A 101 -18.22 2.77 -12.14
N LYS A 102 -17.04 2.16 -12.38
CA LYS A 102 -16.87 0.74 -12.58
C LYS A 102 -15.81 0.17 -11.67
N ILE A 103 -16.02 -1.08 -11.25
CA ILE A 103 -15.01 -1.91 -10.60
C ILE A 103 -14.66 -3.02 -11.57
N PHE A 104 -13.43 -3.02 -12.07
CA PHE A 104 -12.94 -4.07 -12.95
C PHE A 104 -12.27 -5.19 -12.17
N ILE A 105 -12.65 -6.41 -12.45
CA ILE A 105 -11.99 -7.62 -12.00
C ILE A 105 -11.04 -8.09 -13.10
N ILE A 106 -9.76 -8.18 -12.81
CA ILE A 106 -8.70 -8.49 -13.78
C ILE A 106 -8.04 -9.81 -13.44
N ASP A 107 -8.09 -10.78 -14.35
CA ASP A 107 -7.41 -12.05 -14.18
C ASP A 107 -5.89 -11.92 -14.41
N GLU A 108 -5.12 -12.78 -13.74
CA GLU A 108 -3.65 -12.78 -13.75
C GLU A 108 -3.01 -13.06 -15.11
N ASP A 109 -3.74 -13.70 -16.02
CA ASP A 109 -3.25 -14.10 -17.35
C ASP A 109 -3.19 -12.94 -18.35
N LEU A 110 -3.85 -11.82 -18.06
CA LEU A 110 -3.81 -10.63 -18.92
C LEU A 110 -2.44 -9.96 -18.94
N ILE A 111 -1.67 -10.22 -19.98
CA ILE A 111 -0.30 -9.69 -20.15
C ILE A 111 -0.27 -8.17 -20.17
N ILE A 112 -1.29 -7.53 -20.75
CA ILE A 112 -1.37 -6.06 -20.86
C ILE A 112 -1.29 -5.37 -19.49
N THR A 113 -1.78 -5.99 -18.43
CA THR A 113 -1.80 -5.43 -17.08
C THR A 113 -0.42 -5.34 -16.43
N LYS A 114 0.58 -6.02 -17.00
CA LYS A 114 1.95 -6.08 -16.50
C LYS A 114 2.83 -4.96 -17.05
N GLY A 115 2.30 -4.18 -18.01
CA GLY A 115 3.01 -3.11 -18.70
C GLY A 115 2.88 -1.74 -18.03
N ILE A 116 3.89 -0.89 -18.24
CA ILE A 116 3.87 0.51 -17.78
C ILE A 116 2.71 1.29 -18.40
N ASN A 117 2.40 1.03 -19.65
CA ASN A 117 1.33 1.73 -20.37
C ASN A 117 -0.04 1.51 -19.72
N PHE A 118 -0.32 0.29 -19.30
CA PHE A 118 -1.56 -0.02 -18.57
C PHE A 118 -1.60 0.69 -17.21
N ALA A 119 -0.53 0.58 -16.45
CA ALA A 119 -0.40 1.24 -15.15
C ALA A 119 -0.61 2.76 -15.25
N ASP A 120 -0.09 3.37 -16.30
CA ASP A 120 -0.28 4.80 -16.58
C ASP A 120 -1.72 5.12 -17.00
N ALA A 121 -2.30 4.31 -17.88
CA ALA A 121 -3.64 4.57 -18.40
C ALA A 121 -4.71 4.51 -17.30
N ILE A 122 -4.65 3.53 -16.39
CA ILE A 122 -5.66 3.35 -15.35
C ILE A 122 -5.66 4.48 -14.30
N ARG A 123 -4.52 5.13 -14.05
CA ARG A 123 -4.43 6.24 -13.08
C ARG A 123 -5.30 7.43 -13.43
N TYR A 124 -5.59 7.62 -14.71
CA TYR A 124 -6.40 8.74 -15.20
C TYR A 124 -7.87 8.36 -15.42
N THR A 125 -8.31 7.22 -14.89
CA THR A 125 -9.71 6.79 -14.95
C THR A 125 -10.42 7.03 -13.63
N ASP A 126 -11.73 7.14 -13.68
CA ASP A 126 -12.60 7.16 -12.50
C ASP A 126 -13.23 5.76 -12.29
N ALA A 127 -12.37 4.74 -12.28
CA ALA A 127 -12.72 3.34 -12.07
C ALA A 127 -11.79 2.71 -11.04
N TYR A 128 -12.23 1.60 -10.43
CA TYR A 128 -11.44 0.79 -9.51
C TYR A 128 -11.02 -0.51 -10.21
N TYR A 129 -9.88 -1.05 -9.79
CA TYR A 129 -9.29 -2.23 -10.40
C TYR A 129 -8.88 -3.23 -9.33
N ILE A 130 -9.46 -4.42 -9.37
CA ILE A 130 -9.07 -5.57 -8.55
C ILE A 130 -8.25 -6.50 -9.44
N ILE A 131 -6.94 -6.56 -9.20
CA ILE A 131 -6.00 -7.29 -10.05
C ILE A 131 -5.57 -8.56 -9.36
N PHE A 132 -5.82 -9.70 -9.96
CA PHE A 132 -5.34 -10.99 -9.47
C PHE A 132 -3.92 -11.26 -9.92
N THR A 133 -3.10 -11.80 -9.01
CA THR A 133 -1.74 -12.22 -9.35
C THR A 133 -1.21 -13.31 -8.43
N ARG A 134 -0.36 -14.18 -8.96
CA ARG A 134 0.50 -15.10 -8.16
C ARG A 134 1.86 -14.50 -7.89
N ASP A 135 2.25 -13.49 -8.65
CA ASP A 135 3.57 -12.87 -8.55
C ASP A 135 3.50 -11.35 -8.64
N LEU A 136 3.54 -10.68 -7.48
CA LEU A 136 3.54 -9.23 -7.38
C LEU A 136 4.64 -8.53 -8.20
N ARG A 137 5.75 -9.22 -8.48
CA ARG A 137 6.85 -8.67 -9.28
C ARG A 137 6.45 -8.39 -10.73
N LEU A 138 5.40 -9.04 -11.22
CA LEU A 138 4.87 -8.82 -12.57
C LEU A 138 4.17 -7.46 -12.69
N HIS A 139 3.71 -6.90 -11.57
CA HIS A 139 3.00 -5.63 -11.50
C HIS A 139 3.87 -4.49 -10.96
N LYS A 140 5.16 -4.50 -11.32
CA LYS A 140 6.16 -3.54 -10.81
C LYS A 140 5.90 -2.07 -11.13
N TYR A 141 5.02 -1.78 -12.08
CA TYR A 141 4.64 -0.41 -12.46
C TYR A 141 3.37 0.06 -11.76
N MET A 142 2.67 -0.82 -11.03
CA MET A 142 1.56 -0.44 -10.18
C MET A 142 2.13 0.16 -8.89
N TYR A 143 1.86 1.44 -8.67
CA TYR A 143 2.22 2.12 -7.43
C TYR A 143 1.10 1.87 -6.42
N ASN A 144 1.30 0.86 -5.59
CA ASN A 144 0.34 0.45 -4.58
C ASN A 144 0.97 0.53 -3.21
N SER A 145 0.19 0.98 -2.27
CA SER A 145 0.53 0.81 -0.86
C SER A 145 0.59 -0.69 -0.51
N VAL A 146 1.42 -1.01 0.44
CA VAL A 146 1.46 -2.34 1.03
C VAL A 146 0.10 -2.75 1.63
N TRP A 147 -0.74 -1.77 1.98
CA TRP A 147 -2.08 -1.97 2.52
C TRP A 147 -3.13 -2.37 1.47
N ASP A 148 -2.87 -2.14 0.18
CA ASP A 148 -3.75 -2.49 -0.93
C ASP A 148 -3.48 -3.89 -1.49
N ILE A 149 -2.55 -4.63 -0.86
CA ILE A 149 -2.26 -6.00 -1.21
C ILE A 149 -3.00 -6.90 -0.24
N ILE A 150 -3.93 -7.66 -0.77
CA ILE A 150 -4.79 -8.59 -0.03
C ILE A 150 -4.59 -10.02 -0.51
N THR A 151 -5.04 -10.96 0.27
CA THR A 151 -5.26 -12.36 -0.11
C THR A 151 -6.68 -12.76 0.26
N LEU A 152 -7.16 -13.87 -0.29
CA LEU A 152 -8.45 -14.45 0.07
C LEU A 152 -8.24 -15.57 1.09
N GLU A 153 -9.01 -15.55 2.16
CA GLU A 153 -9.08 -16.63 3.16
C GLU A 153 -10.49 -17.17 3.21
N ASP A 154 -10.60 -18.50 3.14
CA ASP A 154 -11.87 -19.19 3.32
C ASP A 154 -12.18 -19.30 4.81
N VAL A 155 -13.25 -18.65 5.24
CA VAL A 155 -13.75 -18.68 6.62
C VAL A 155 -15.07 -19.43 6.74
N GLY A 156 -15.49 -20.12 5.66
CA GLY A 156 -16.74 -20.88 5.59
C GLY A 156 -16.72 -22.12 6.49
N ILE A 157 -17.80 -22.32 7.22
CA ILE A 157 -18.06 -23.56 7.97
C ILE A 157 -18.82 -24.55 7.07
N VAL A 158 -19.71 -24.03 6.24
CA VAL A 158 -20.46 -24.77 5.22
C VAL A 158 -20.40 -24.01 3.91
N GLY A 159 -19.82 -24.62 2.88
CA GLY A 159 -19.54 -23.94 1.61
C GLY A 159 -18.24 -23.12 1.67
N ILE A 160 -18.07 -22.24 0.70
CA ILE A 160 -16.90 -21.37 0.53
C ILE A 160 -17.29 -19.94 0.90
N ASP A 161 -16.72 -19.37 1.95
CA ASP A 161 -16.83 -17.93 2.32
C ASP A 161 -15.46 -17.30 2.28
N ASN A 162 -15.07 -16.82 1.12
CA ASN A 162 -13.77 -16.17 0.90
C ASN A 162 -13.83 -14.69 1.28
N ARG A 163 -12.99 -14.29 2.22
CA ARG A 163 -12.86 -12.89 2.65
C ARG A 163 -11.48 -12.34 2.34
N ALA A 164 -11.47 -11.08 1.95
CA ALA A 164 -10.23 -10.35 1.76
C ALA A 164 -9.58 -10.04 3.11
N VAL A 165 -8.32 -10.44 3.24
CA VAL A 165 -7.47 -10.09 4.38
C VAL A 165 -6.16 -9.48 3.86
N ARG A 166 -5.47 -8.72 4.70
CA ARG A 166 -4.14 -8.19 4.32
C ARG A 166 -3.18 -9.32 4.01
N ALA A 167 -2.45 -9.21 2.89
CA ALA A 167 -1.48 -10.23 2.49
C ALA A 167 -0.22 -10.25 3.38
N TYR A 168 0.04 -9.15 4.06
CA TYR A 168 1.19 -9.00 4.93
C TYR A 168 0.74 -8.70 6.36
N ASN A 169 1.02 -9.63 7.27
CA ASN A 169 0.78 -9.45 8.69
C ASN A 169 1.85 -8.55 9.29
N GLU A 170 1.42 -7.57 10.07
CA GLU A 170 2.30 -6.67 10.80
C GLU A 170 3.00 -7.39 11.95
N PHE A 171 4.19 -6.91 12.29
CA PHE A 171 4.94 -7.40 13.44
C PHE A 171 4.50 -6.69 14.71
N ASN A 172 4.03 -7.43 15.70
CA ASN A 172 3.52 -6.90 16.96
C ASN A 172 4.58 -6.72 18.07
N GLY A 173 5.86 -6.87 17.73
CA GLY A 173 6.98 -6.70 18.67
C GLY A 173 7.66 -5.35 18.58
N TYR A 174 8.82 -5.28 19.22
CA TYR A 174 9.70 -4.11 19.20
C TYR A 174 10.89 -4.34 18.27
N VAL A 175 11.40 -3.25 17.68
CA VAL A 175 12.62 -3.23 16.89
C VAL A 175 13.81 -3.31 17.86
N LYS A 176 14.67 -4.31 17.69
CA LYS A 176 15.82 -4.54 18.58
C LYS A 176 17.04 -5.06 17.82
N GLY A 177 18.24 -4.64 18.25
CA GLY A 177 19.49 -5.24 17.80
C GLY A 177 19.79 -5.03 16.30
N TYR A 178 19.32 -3.93 15.72
CA TYR A 178 19.77 -3.52 14.38
C TYR A 178 21.15 -2.87 14.46
N SER A 179 21.93 -3.03 13.41
CA SER A 179 23.29 -2.48 13.30
C SER A 179 23.32 -1.14 12.57
N GLU A 180 22.38 -0.91 11.67
CA GLU A 180 22.29 0.31 10.87
C GLU A 180 20.83 0.63 10.53
N VAL A 181 20.55 1.93 10.34
CA VAL A 181 19.29 2.45 9.82
C VAL A 181 19.47 2.90 8.38
N ILE A 182 18.51 2.56 7.52
CA ILE A 182 18.44 2.95 6.13
C ILE A 182 17.12 3.69 5.92
N HIS A 183 17.21 4.95 5.53
CA HIS A 183 16.05 5.71 5.06
C HIS A 183 15.98 5.66 3.54
N GLU A 184 14.78 5.56 2.98
CA GLU A 184 14.65 5.55 1.53
C GLU A 184 14.95 6.91 0.92
N ASP A 185 14.48 7.97 1.55
CA ASP A 185 14.68 9.35 1.16
C ASP A 185 16.13 9.80 1.43
N TYR A 186 16.61 10.75 0.65
CA TYR A 186 17.95 11.33 0.80
C TYR A 186 17.94 12.72 1.43
N ALA A 187 16.77 13.34 1.59
CA ALA A 187 16.60 14.72 2.03
C ALA A 187 15.82 14.80 3.37
N THR A 188 14.64 15.40 3.35
CA THR A 188 13.85 15.78 4.54
C THR A 188 13.59 14.61 5.48
N GLY A 189 13.07 13.50 4.98
CA GLY A 189 12.74 12.34 5.81
C GLY A 189 13.96 11.76 6.52
N ARG A 190 15.08 11.62 5.79
CA ARG A 190 16.34 11.15 6.38
C ARG A 190 16.85 12.07 7.48
N GLU A 191 16.91 13.39 7.23
CA GLU A 191 17.48 14.34 8.17
C GLU A 191 16.65 14.46 9.45
N ILE A 192 15.31 14.49 9.35
CA ILE A 192 14.44 14.47 10.51
C ILE A 192 14.59 13.16 11.30
N CYS A 193 14.72 12.04 10.58
CA CYS A 193 14.95 10.73 11.19
C CYS A 193 16.31 10.66 11.93
N GLU A 194 17.38 11.24 11.37
CA GLU A 194 18.68 11.36 12.03
C GLU A 194 18.59 12.14 13.36
N LEU A 195 17.82 13.24 13.36
CA LEU A 195 17.56 14.01 14.56
C LEU A 195 16.70 13.25 15.57
N ALA A 196 15.68 12.54 15.10
CA ALA A 196 14.75 11.77 15.94
C ALA A 196 15.45 10.59 16.65
N LEU A 197 16.38 9.92 15.98
CA LEU A 197 17.14 8.77 16.49
C LEU A 197 18.47 9.17 17.14
N CYS A 198 18.93 10.41 16.95
CA CYS A 198 20.26 10.88 17.38
C CYS A 198 21.41 10.03 16.80
N GLU A 199 21.24 9.49 15.60
CA GLU A 199 22.26 8.68 14.90
C GLU A 199 22.31 8.97 13.40
N LYS A 200 23.46 8.68 12.76
CA LYS A 200 23.62 8.83 11.32
C LYS A 200 22.90 7.71 10.58
N ILE A 201 22.17 8.08 9.55
CA ILE A 201 21.34 7.18 8.77
C ILE A 201 21.87 7.07 7.33
N LYS A 202 21.90 5.86 6.82
CA LYS A 202 22.20 5.60 5.40
C LYS A 202 20.99 5.92 4.54
N THR A 203 21.21 6.27 3.29
CA THR A 203 20.12 6.46 2.33
C THR A 203 20.23 5.48 1.17
N SER A 204 19.07 5.05 0.66
CA SER A 204 18.98 4.27 -0.57
C SER A 204 18.72 5.11 -1.82
N TYR A 205 18.50 6.41 -1.68
CA TYR A 205 18.12 7.32 -2.78
C TYR A 205 16.86 6.85 -3.52
N GLY A 206 15.83 6.56 -2.74
CA GLY A 206 14.50 6.18 -3.20
C GLY A 206 14.19 4.69 -3.15
N ASN A 207 12.90 4.38 -3.08
CA ASN A 207 12.35 3.03 -2.95
C ASN A 207 12.85 2.07 -4.05
N LEU A 208 13.00 2.54 -5.28
CA LEU A 208 13.46 1.70 -6.40
C LEU A 208 14.88 1.17 -6.20
N ASN A 209 15.73 1.95 -5.52
CA ASN A 209 17.11 1.61 -5.26
C ASN A 209 17.31 0.79 -3.99
N LEU A 210 16.35 0.83 -3.07
CA LEU A 210 16.43 0.23 -1.73
C LEU A 210 16.92 -1.23 -1.75
N VAL A 211 16.27 -2.07 -2.56
CA VAL A 211 16.63 -3.50 -2.66
C VAL A 211 18.04 -3.71 -3.18
N SER A 212 18.45 -2.90 -4.15
CA SER A 212 19.80 -2.96 -4.74
C SER A 212 20.86 -2.50 -3.75
N HIS A 213 20.57 -1.43 -3.00
CA HIS A 213 21.43 -0.91 -1.94
C HIS A 213 21.65 -1.96 -0.84
N ILE A 214 20.56 -2.55 -0.32
CA ILE A 214 20.64 -3.59 0.71
C ILE A 214 21.41 -4.81 0.21
N LYS A 215 21.11 -5.30 -0.99
CA LYS A 215 21.78 -6.46 -1.59
C LYS A 215 23.28 -6.25 -1.74
N LYS A 216 23.72 -5.04 -2.07
CA LYS A 216 25.13 -4.70 -2.30
C LYS A 216 25.92 -4.57 -0.98
N ASN A 217 25.33 -3.93 0.02
CA ASN A 217 26.06 -3.43 1.17
C ASN A 217 25.94 -4.30 2.44
N TYR A 218 24.92 -5.21 2.53
CA TYR A 218 24.65 -5.92 3.78
C TYR A 218 24.64 -7.44 3.61
N LYS A 219 25.16 -8.13 4.63
CA LYS A 219 25.18 -9.59 4.76
C LYS A 219 25.34 -9.99 6.22
N ASN A 220 24.61 -11.03 6.67
CA ASN A 220 24.70 -11.59 8.04
C ASN A 220 24.53 -10.53 9.13
N THR A 221 23.55 -9.66 8.99
CA THR A 221 23.32 -8.57 9.94
C THR A 221 21.84 -8.24 10.05
N SER A 222 21.52 -7.39 11.02
CA SER A 222 20.19 -6.84 11.25
C SER A 222 20.18 -5.38 10.85
N ILE A 223 19.16 -4.95 10.10
CA ILE A 223 18.99 -3.56 9.65
C ILE A 223 17.56 -3.08 9.92
N LEU A 224 17.45 -1.78 10.18
CA LEU A 224 16.17 -1.07 10.21
C LEU A 224 16.01 -0.27 8.92
N VAL A 225 14.89 -0.42 8.25
CA VAL A 225 14.53 0.34 7.05
C VAL A 225 13.30 1.19 7.36
N ILE A 226 13.37 2.46 7.00
CA ILE A 226 12.26 3.40 7.08
C ILE A 226 11.98 3.88 5.67
N ALA A 227 10.74 3.73 5.20
CA ALA A 227 10.39 4.01 3.82
C ALA A 227 8.90 4.33 3.69
N ASP A 228 8.54 5.04 2.60
CA ASP A 228 7.15 5.35 2.31
C ASP A 228 6.36 4.11 1.91
N GLY A 229 5.31 3.81 2.68
CA GLY A 229 4.43 2.66 2.47
C GLY A 229 3.58 2.76 1.22
N ALA A 230 3.29 4.00 0.76
CA ALA A 230 2.44 4.28 -0.39
C ALA A 230 2.87 3.59 -1.70
N ASN A 231 4.17 3.30 -1.85
CA ASN A 231 4.75 2.74 -3.08
C ASN A 231 5.55 1.44 -2.82
N PHE A 232 5.23 0.73 -1.74
CA PHE A 232 6.08 -0.34 -1.23
C PHE A 232 5.69 -1.76 -1.70
N SER A 233 4.57 -1.93 -2.38
CA SER A 233 3.97 -3.23 -2.68
C SER A 233 4.92 -4.26 -3.31
N ASN A 234 5.61 -3.88 -4.37
CA ASN A 234 6.50 -4.81 -5.08
C ASN A 234 7.88 -4.99 -4.42
N ILE A 235 8.22 -4.13 -3.47
CA ILE A 235 9.50 -4.13 -2.77
C ILE A 235 9.53 -5.23 -1.71
N MET A 236 8.42 -5.47 -1.03
CA MET A 236 8.29 -6.47 0.03
C MET A 236 8.78 -7.86 -0.40
N GLU A 237 8.31 -8.39 -1.52
CA GLU A 237 8.73 -9.71 -2.03
C GLU A 237 10.20 -9.76 -2.45
N ARG A 238 10.73 -8.64 -2.93
CA ARG A 238 12.14 -8.54 -3.27
C ARG A 238 13.02 -8.53 -2.03
N LEU A 239 12.61 -7.82 -0.97
CA LEU A 239 13.30 -7.80 0.33
C LEU A 239 13.28 -9.16 1.01
N LYS A 240 12.17 -9.90 0.98
CA LYS A 240 12.10 -11.29 1.47
C LYS A 240 13.16 -12.17 0.81
N LYS A 241 13.33 -12.06 -0.52
CA LYS A 241 14.37 -12.81 -1.24
C LYS A 241 15.79 -12.40 -0.86
N VAL A 242 16.03 -11.09 -0.68
CA VAL A 242 17.35 -10.58 -0.27
C VAL A 242 17.64 -11.02 1.17
N SER A 243 16.69 -10.90 2.09
CA SER A 243 16.82 -11.37 3.47
C SER A 243 17.28 -12.83 3.52
N LYS A 244 16.61 -13.74 2.77
CA LYS A 244 17.00 -15.15 2.70
C LYS A 244 18.40 -15.36 2.14
N ARG A 245 18.75 -14.70 1.02
CA ARG A 245 20.03 -14.91 0.33
C ARG A 245 21.23 -14.32 1.06
N LYS A 246 21.01 -13.25 1.81
CA LYS A 246 22.05 -12.51 2.51
C LYS A 246 22.05 -12.77 4.01
N GLN A 247 21.13 -13.62 4.51
CA GLN A 247 20.95 -13.92 5.93
C GLN A 247 20.74 -12.64 6.74
N LEU A 248 19.81 -11.78 6.29
CA LEU A 248 19.48 -10.52 6.94
C LEU A 248 18.22 -10.64 7.78
N LEU A 249 18.26 -10.02 8.95
CA LEU A 249 17.08 -9.59 9.67
C LEU A 249 16.76 -8.16 9.26
N ILE A 250 15.56 -7.93 8.73
CA ILE A 250 15.13 -6.62 8.26
C ILE A 250 13.87 -6.20 9.02
N TYR A 251 13.95 -5.10 9.76
CA TYR A 251 12.78 -4.40 10.27
C TYR A 251 12.39 -3.33 9.25
N LEU A 252 11.08 -3.17 9.03
CA LEU A 252 10.52 -2.17 8.11
C LEU A 252 9.50 -1.33 8.87
N ILE A 253 9.74 -0.03 8.97
CA ILE A 253 8.78 0.96 9.42
C ILE A 253 8.25 1.69 8.19
N LEU A 254 6.95 1.56 7.93
CA LEU A 254 6.29 2.07 6.74
C LEU A 254 5.10 2.96 7.13
N PRO A 255 5.30 4.27 7.36
CA PRO A 255 4.21 5.25 7.31
C PRO A 255 3.69 5.36 5.89
N GLU A 256 2.57 6.04 5.66
CA GLU A 256 2.09 6.28 4.29
C GLU A 256 3.12 7.07 3.48
N SER A 257 3.59 8.20 4.02
CA SER A 257 4.75 8.97 3.53
C SER A 257 5.33 9.85 4.63
N THR A 258 6.49 10.45 4.38
CA THR A 258 7.09 11.45 5.28
C THR A 258 6.15 12.65 5.46
N GLU A 259 5.55 13.17 4.39
CA GLU A 259 4.62 14.29 4.42
C GLU A 259 3.38 13.97 5.26
N TYR A 260 2.84 12.76 5.13
CA TYR A 260 1.74 12.28 5.99
C TYR A 260 2.11 12.36 7.47
N VAL A 261 3.32 11.95 7.83
CA VAL A 261 3.81 12.05 9.23
C VAL A 261 3.85 13.49 9.69
N LEU A 262 4.45 14.38 8.90
CA LEU A 262 4.61 15.80 9.25
C LEU A 262 3.28 16.55 9.38
N LEU A 263 2.26 16.19 8.60
CA LEU A 263 0.92 16.78 8.69
C LEU A 263 0.21 16.52 10.02
N HIS A 264 0.67 15.57 10.83
CA HIS A 264 0.17 15.34 12.19
C HIS A 264 0.72 16.35 13.22
N ASN A 265 1.61 17.25 12.83
CA ASN A 265 2.13 18.29 13.71
C ASN A 265 1.03 19.24 14.16
N ALA A 266 1.08 19.68 15.42
CA ALA A 266 0.10 20.59 16.02
C ALA A 266 -0.07 21.89 15.25
N ILE A 267 0.96 22.36 14.52
CA ILE A 267 0.90 23.58 13.72
C ILE A 267 -0.17 23.52 12.62
N PHE A 268 -0.53 22.31 12.18
CA PHE A 268 -1.59 22.09 11.18
C PHE A 268 -2.94 21.75 11.81
N SER A 269 -3.04 21.69 13.16
CA SER A 269 -4.26 21.24 13.86
C SER A 269 -5.50 22.09 13.57
N GLU A 270 -5.31 23.39 13.33
CA GLU A 270 -6.40 24.31 12.99
C GLU A 270 -6.81 24.26 11.51
N SER A 271 -6.03 23.57 10.66
CA SER A 271 -6.37 23.44 9.26
C SER A 271 -7.46 22.37 9.06
N ARG A 272 -8.65 22.85 8.68
CA ARG A 272 -9.74 21.97 8.28
C ARG A 272 -9.35 21.09 7.08
N ASN A 273 -8.59 21.65 6.14
CA ASN A 273 -8.12 20.92 4.97
C ASN A 273 -7.25 19.74 5.37
N VAL A 274 -6.23 19.94 6.21
CA VAL A 274 -5.37 18.87 6.73
C VAL A 274 -6.21 17.81 7.45
N SER A 275 -7.12 18.23 8.34
CA SER A 275 -7.97 17.32 9.09
C SER A 275 -8.79 16.43 8.15
N GLU A 276 -9.36 16.97 7.08
CA GLU A 276 -10.13 16.20 6.09
C GLU A 276 -9.26 15.17 5.36
N TYR A 277 -8.03 15.52 4.97
CA TYR A 277 -7.10 14.58 4.32
C TYR A 277 -6.58 13.47 5.25
N LEU A 278 -6.40 13.78 6.54
CA LEU A 278 -5.95 12.78 7.52
C LEU A 278 -7.06 11.83 7.96
N LEU A 279 -8.30 12.33 8.08
CA LEU A 279 -9.45 11.54 8.53
C LEU A 279 -10.05 10.66 7.42
N ASP A 280 -10.14 11.19 6.21
CA ASP A 280 -10.70 10.48 5.06
C ASP A 280 -9.83 10.65 3.80
N PRO A 281 -8.59 10.12 3.83
CA PRO A 281 -7.68 10.23 2.70
C PRO A 281 -8.21 9.55 1.44
N VAL A 282 -9.01 8.49 1.59
CA VAL A 282 -9.58 7.73 0.48
C VAL A 282 -10.53 8.59 -0.36
N SER A 283 -11.45 9.29 0.30
CA SER A 283 -12.38 10.19 -0.38
C SER A 283 -11.64 11.33 -1.09
N LYS A 284 -10.63 11.91 -0.43
CA LYS A 284 -9.82 12.99 -1.00
C LYS A 284 -9.00 12.50 -2.19
N TYR A 285 -8.31 11.38 -2.06
CA TYR A 285 -7.54 10.77 -3.13
C TYR A 285 -8.39 10.49 -4.38
N ASN A 286 -9.60 9.98 -4.19
CA ASN A 286 -10.51 9.65 -5.28
C ASN A 286 -11.23 10.87 -5.89
N THR A 287 -11.17 12.05 -5.27
CA THR A 287 -11.72 13.29 -5.83
C THR A 287 -10.78 13.99 -6.76
N GLU A 288 -9.49 13.88 -6.49
CA GLU A 288 -8.40 14.52 -7.22
C GLU A 288 -7.72 13.48 -8.12
N ASN A 289 -7.08 13.89 -9.17
CA ASN A 289 -6.35 12.95 -10.06
C ASN A 289 -4.93 12.67 -9.54
N TRP A 290 -4.84 12.24 -8.29
CA TRP A 290 -3.56 11.93 -7.66
C TRP A 290 -2.95 10.65 -8.21
N ILE A 291 -1.65 10.65 -8.44
CA ILE A 291 -0.91 9.48 -8.92
C ILE A 291 -0.61 8.53 -7.75
N THR A 292 -0.29 9.09 -6.58
CA THR A 292 0.02 8.34 -5.35
C THR A 292 -0.45 9.10 -4.12
N TYR A 293 -0.64 8.40 -3.01
CA TYR A 293 -0.93 9.03 -1.71
C TYR A 293 0.21 9.92 -1.24
N GLU A 294 1.46 9.54 -1.51
CA GLU A 294 2.63 10.39 -1.26
C GLU A 294 2.48 11.76 -1.92
N LYS A 295 2.13 11.78 -3.22
CA LYS A 295 1.93 13.06 -3.95
C LYS A 295 0.75 13.87 -3.44
N MET A 296 -0.30 13.21 -2.99
CA MET A 296 -1.43 13.87 -2.35
C MET A 296 -0.99 14.61 -1.08
N TYR A 297 -0.29 13.93 -0.17
CA TYR A 297 0.17 14.55 1.07
C TYR A 297 1.26 15.60 0.84
N GLU A 298 2.15 15.39 -0.15
CA GLU A 298 3.14 16.39 -0.57
C GLU A 298 2.45 17.69 -0.99
N GLN A 299 1.40 17.63 -1.78
CA GLN A 299 0.65 18.80 -2.20
C GLN A 299 -0.05 19.49 -1.01
N VAL A 300 -0.67 18.72 -0.13
CA VAL A 300 -1.33 19.25 1.07
C VAL A 300 -0.34 20.01 1.95
N ILE A 301 0.85 19.45 2.22
CA ILE A 301 1.84 20.14 3.05
C ILE A 301 2.39 21.41 2.38
N ILE A 302 2.57 21.40 1.05
CA ILE A 302 2.95 22.60 0.29
C ILE A 302 1.90 23.70 0.44
N GLU A 303 0.62 23.36 0.22
CA GLU A 303 -0.47 24.33 0.30
C GLU A 303 -0.68 24.88 1.71
N GLU A 304 -0.58 24.04 2.72
CA GLU A 304 -0.84 24.48 4.10
C GLU A 304 0.37 25.19 4.72
N SER A 305 1.59 24.77 4.40
CA SER A 305 2.79 25.49 4.85
C SER A 305 2.87 26.91 4.29
N SER A 306 2.41 27.13 3.06
CA SER A 306 2.37 28.46 2.45
C SER A 306 1.44 29.47 3.14
N LYS A 307 0.52 28.98 4.00
CA LYS A 307 -0.43 29.82 4.75
C LYS A 307 0.08 30.21 6.14
N ILE A 308 1.20 29.67 6.56
CA ILE A 308 1.76 29.85 7.89
C ILE A 308 3.02 30.71 7.78
N ASP A 309 2.95 31.94 8.29
CA ASP A 309 4.05 32.90 8.19
C ASP A 309 5.36 32.43 8.83
N GLU A 310 5.28 31.51 9.79
CA GLU A 310 6.44 30.97 10.52
C GLU A 310 7.14 29.82 9.77
N ILE A 311 6.50 29.29 8.74
CA ILE A 311 7.03 28.18 7.95
C ILE A 311 7.28 28.67 6.52
N ASN A 312 8.53 28.56 6.06
CA ASN A 312 8.81 28.71 4.65
C ASN A 312 8.09 27.65 3.84
N ASN A 313 7.72 27.98 2.60
CA ASN A 313 7.08 27.02 1.71
C ASN A 313 7.82 25.67 1.72
N TYR A 314 7.08 24.60 1.93
CA TYR A 314 7.66 23.25 1.89
C TYR A 314 8.21 22.98 0.50
N GLU A 315 9.51 22.80 0.42
CA GLU A 315 10.18 22.21 -0.73
C GLU A 315 10.87 20.94 -0.27
N LYS A 316 10.58 19.82 -0.91
CA LYS A 316 11.08 18.49 -0.51
C LYS A 316 12.62 18.42 -0.34
N VAL A 317 13.34 19.37 -0.92
CA VAL A 317 14.81 19.46 -0.91
C VAL A 317 15.33 20.67 -0.14
N GLU A 318 14.62 21.80 -0.08
CA GLU A 318 15.13 23.07 0.43
C GLU A 318 14.45 23.59 1.68
N GLY A 319 13.23 23.13 1.99
CA GLY A 319 12.43 23.59 3.14
C GLY A 319 12.81 23.01 4.51
N LEU A 320 13.95 22.37 4.63
CA LEU A 320 14.32 21.50 5.75
C LEU A 320 14.53 22.20 7.08
N GLU A 321 15.08 23.40 7.10
CA GLU A 321 15.42 24.06 8.38
C GLU A 321 14.18 24.32 9.25
N THR A 322 13.07 24.65 8.64
CA THR A 322 11.79 24.88 9.32
C THR A 322 11.24 23.60 9.96
N TYR A 323 11.50 22.44 9.37
CA TYR A 323 11.03 21.12 9.87
C TYR A 323 12.02 20.45 10.82
N LYS A 324 13.14 21.08 11.16
CA LYS A 324 14.10 20.60 12.17
C LYS A 324 13.77 21.04 13.60
N THR A 325 12.58 21.56 13.85
CA THR A 325 12.15 21.93 15.20
C THR A 325 11.82 20.70 16.03
N GLU A 326 11.94 20.82 17.37
CA GLU A 326 11.64 19.70 18.28
C GLU A 326 10.22 19.17 18.10
N SER A 327 9.25 20.03 17.76
CA SER A 327 7.87 19.62 17.49
C SER A 327 7.76 18.68 16.28
N PHE A 328 8.42 18.99 15.17
CA PHE A 328 8.41 18.11 13.99
C PHE A 328 9.22 16.84 14.20
N ILE A 329 10.34 16.93 14.92
CA ILE A 329 11.14 15.77 15.30
C ILE A 329 10.31 14.83 16.19
N ASP A 330 9.52 15.36 17.14
CA ASP A 330 8.63 14.58 17.98
C ASP A 330 7.49 13.95 17.18
N THR A 331 6.93 14.67 16.20
CA THR A 331 5.94 14.11 15.26
C THR A 331 6.53 12.91 14.50
N TYR A 332 7.78 13.02 14.06
CA TYR A 332 8.46 11.92 13.39
C TYR A 332 8.76 10.74 14.33
N ARG A 333 9.10 11.01 15.60
CA ARG A 333 9.27 9.96 16.63
C ARG A 333 8.03 9.10 16.82
N ALA A 334 6.84 9.60 16.48
CA ALA A 334 5.59 8.83 16.59
C ALA A 334 5.63 7.52 15.78
N ILE A 335 6.31 7.47 14.64
CA ILE A 335 6.50 6.24 13.87
C ILE A 335 7.65 5.35 14.36
N LEU A 336 8.46 5.85 15.28
CA LEU A 336 9.64 5.17 15.83
C LEU A 336 9.40 4.60 17.25
N THR A 337 8.19 4.70 17.78
CA THR A 337 7.82 4.31 19.15
C THR A 337 8.00 2.82 19.45
N ARG A 338 8.17 1.99 18.42
CA ARG A 338 8.54 0.56 18.56
C ARG A 338 10.04 0.32 18.73
N ILE A 339 10.86 1.37 18.69
CA ILE A 339 12.28 1.33 19.03
C ILE A 339 12.40 1.67 20.51
N ASP A 340 13.19 0.89 21.23
CA ASP A 340 13.34 1.05 22.67
C ASP A 340 13.88 2.45 23.04
N GLY A 341 13.28 3.08 24.05
CA GLY A 341 13.63 4.42 24.50
C GLY A 341 13.02 5.59 23.71
N ILE A 342 12.38 5.35 22.56
CA ILE A 342 11.72 6.40 21.77
C ILE A 342 10.28 6.61 22.25
N LYS A 343 9.92 7.85 22.52
CA LYS A 343 8.57 8.28 22.91
C LYS A 343 8.16 9.48 22.06
N SER A 344 6.87 9.63 21.85
CA SER A 344 6.27 10.79 21.19
C SER A 344 4.93 11.15 21.83
N SER A 345 4.58 12.43 21.81
CA SER A 345 3.27 12.93 22.19
C SER A 345 2.23 12.77 21.06
N TYR A 346 2.70 12.53 19.86
CA TYR A 346 1.86 12.33 18.67
C TYR A 346 1.51 10.86 18.44
N ASN A 347 0.39 10.64 17.77
CA ASN A 347 -0.03 9.31 17.33
C ASN A 347 -0.19 9.30 15.80
N VAL A 348 0.72 8.64 15.11
CA VAL A 348 0.75 8.54 13.66
C VAL A 348 0.65 7.09 13.26
N LYS A 349 -0.23 6.78 12.29
CA LYS A 349 -0.39 5.41 11.80
C LYS A 349 0.77 5.01 10.90
N TYR A 350 1.34 3.85 11.16
CA TYR A 350 2.36 3.21 10.34
C TYR A 350 2.25 1.69 10.45
N SER A 351 2.89 0.98 9.54
CA SER A 351 3.04 -0.48 9.61
C SER A 351 4.46 -0.85 9.99
N LEU A 352 4.59 -1.83 10.88
CA LEU A 352 5.88 -2.44 11.23
C LEU A 352 5.90 -3.88 10.73
N TYR A 353 6.93 -4.21 9.96
CA TYR A 353 7.18 -5.58 9.51
C TYR A 353 8.56 -6.06 9.96
N LYS A 354 8.68 -7.37 10.19
CA LYS A 354 9.96 -8.05 10.45
C LYS A 354 10.14 -9.16 9.43
N ILE A 355 11.23 -9.09 8.66
CA ILE A 355 11.60 -10.11 7.67
C ILE A 355 12.84 -10.85 8.17
N GLU A 356 12.72 -12.16 8.36
CA GLU A 356 13.82 -13.02 8.78
C GLU A 356 13.83 -14.29 7.92
N ASN A 357 14.99 -14.64 7.37
CA ASN A 357 15.16 -15.81 6.50
C ASN A 357 14.14 -15.89 5.34
N GLY A 358 13.73 -14.73 4.82
CA GLY A 358 12.78 -14.63 3.73
C GLY A 358 11.31 -14.77 4.11
N LYS A 359 10.99 -14.79 5.39
CA LYS A 359 9.63 -14.87 5.92
C LYS A 359 9.27 -13.60 6.69
N LEU A 360 8.00 -13.21 6.64
CA LEU A 360 7.44 -12.22 7.55
C LEU A 360 7.19 -12.88 8.89
N MET A 361 7.64 -12.26 9.95
CA MET A 361 7.44 -12.70 11.32
C MET A 361 6.26 -11.92 11.91
N VAL A 362 5.37 -12.64 12.59
CA VAL A 362 4.18 -12.08 13.25
C VAL A 362 4.50 -11.99 14.69
N GLY A 363 5.13 -11.35 15.38
CA GLY A 363 5.55 -11.32 16.80
C GLY A 363 4.93 -12.37 17.73
N ASP A 364 5.52 -12.57 18.87
CA ASP A 364 5.19 -13.58 19.88
C ASP A 364 3.84 -13.33 20.60
N LEU A 365 2.74 -13.39 19.87
CA LEU A 365 1.40 -13.46 20.51
C LEU A 365 1.12 -14.82 21.17
N HIS A 366 1.98 -15.84 20.96
CA HIS A 366 1.75 -17.19 21.47
C HIS A 366 2.49 -17.54 22.76
N SER A 367 3.50 -16.78 23.19
CA SER A 367 4.21 -17.14 24.42
C SER A 367 3.48 -16.76 25.72
N SER A 368 2.61 -15.74 25.69
CA SER A 368 1.85 -15.34 26.89
C SER A 368 0.63 -16.23 27.18
N LYS A 369 -0.05 -16.76 26.16
CA LYS A 369 -1.23 -17.62 26.34
C LYS A 369 -0.87 -19.07 26.66
N ILE A 370 0.23 -19.58 26.15
CA ILE A 370 0.68 -20.95 26.49
C ILE A 370 1.18 -21.01 27.92
N ASN A 371 1.88 -19.97 28.41
CA ASN A 371 2.33 -19.89 29.79
C ASN A 371 1.21 -19.68 30.82
N GLU A 372 0.05 -19.18 30.43
CA GLU A 372 -1.13 -19.09 31.30
C GLU A 372 -1.92 -20.42 31.34
N LEU A 373 -2.02 -21.12 30.21
CA LEU A 373 -2.68 -22.44 30.14
C LEU A 373 -1.86 -23.56 30.82
N ASP A 374 -0.54 -23.50 30.72
CA ASP A 374 0.34 -24.46 31.44
C ASP A 374 0.34 -24.24 32.96
N LYS A 375 0.13 -23.00 33.44
CA LYS A 375 0.00 -22.70 34.88
C LYS A 375 -1.38 -23.04 35.46
N GLU A 376 -2.42 -23.13 34.64
CA GLU A 376 -3.75 -23.57 35.09
C GLU A 376 -3.88 -25.10 35.13
N ASN A 377 -3.04 -25.83 34.38
CA ASN A 377 -3.02 -27.30 34.39
C ASN A 377 -2.09 -27.91 35.44
N GLU A 378 -1.30 -27.10 36.14
CA GLU A 378 -0.46 -27.53 37.27
C GLU A 378 -1.03 -27.20 38.68
N LYS A 379 -2.28 -26.75 38.74
CA LYS A 379 -3.07 -26.58 39.98
C LYS A 379 -4.24 -27.55 40.01
#